data_97c86faac7426bab5b4376b2e0115ee5
#
_entry.id   97c86faac7426bab5b4376b2e0115ee5
#
_cell.length_a   1.000
_cell.length_b   1.000
_cell.length_c   1.000
_cell.angle_alpha   90.00
_cell.angle_beta   90.00
_cell.angle_gamma   90.00
#
_symmetry.space_group_name_H-M   'P 1'
#
loop_
_entity.id
_entity.type
_entity.pdbx_description
1 polymer ?
#
loop_
_entity_poly.entity_id
_entity_poly.type
_entity_poly.pdbx_seq_one_letter_code
_entity_poly.pdbx_strand_id
1 'polypeptide(L)'
;MAGESAESVAVEAFGVTVAVSADPEHFAAVSDFLPPHAHTVKRPPERGRFALVKDTDDGLLSVVCDEQPIAGPFDLRLALGILDAELRMYIALHAPNHVFVHAGVVGVEDRAIVLPGKSFAGKTTLVAALVETGAEYWSDEYAVLDADGLVHPYPKPLSMRINDTRETNEQPVESLGGRAGDRPLPVTVIAFTTYRPGVAWAPSSRTAGEGAVKLLEHSIAARSRPEQVLTAVRRAATNAVILEGDRGDADEATSALLSQQAAS
;
A
#
# COMPACT_ATOMS: atom_id res chain seq x y z
N MET A 1 24.94 14.25 31.15
CA MET A 1 23.49 14.25 31.34
C MET A 1 23.05 12.88 30.89
N ALA A 2 22.30 12.13 31.72
CA ALA A 2 21.79 10.84 31.35
C ALA A 2 20.82 11.07 30.18
N GLY A 3 21.12 10.50 29.00
CA GLY A 3 20.21 10.52 27.87
C GLY A 3 18.89 9.88 28.29
N GLU A 4 17.77 10.53 28.02
CA GLU A 4 16.44 9.94 28.14
C GLU A 4 16.47 8.64 27.33
N SER A 5 16.04 7.54 27.96
CA SER A 5 16.06 6.25 27.28
C SER A 5 15.03 6.27 26.16
N ALA A 6 15.42 5.85 24.95
CA ALA A 6 14.52 5.75 23.81
C ALA A 6 13.26 4.94 24.15
N GLU A 7 12.11 5.44 23.74
CA GLU A 7 10.84 4.70 23.82
C GLU A 7 10.75 3.72 22.67
N SER A 8 10.03 2.60 22.85
CA SER A 8 9.95 1.55 21.85
C SER A 8 8.61 0.84 21.93
N VAL A 9 8.09 0.48 20.77
CA VAL A 9 6.90 -0.37 20.60
C VAL A 9 7.21 -1.52 19.66
N ALA A 10 6.73 -2.72 20.01
CA ALA A 10 6.75 -3.86 19.09
C ALA A 10 5.32 -4.15 18.64
N VAL A 11 5.15 -4.30 17.35
CA VAL A 11 3.85 -4.55 16.73
C VAL A 11 3.93 -5.71 15.74
N GLU A 12 2.83 -6.41 15.57
CA GLU A 12 2.66 -7.42 14.53
C GLU A 12 1.61 -6.96 13.52
N ALA A 13 1.92 -7.09 12.23
CA ALA A 13 0.99 -6.90 11.13
C ALA A 13 1.25 -7.94 10.04
N PHE A 14 0.21 -8.57 9.51
CA PHE A 14 0.29 -9.60 8.46
C PHE A 14 1.25 -10.76 8.79
N GLY A 15 1.38 -11.12 10.08
CA GLY A 15 2.26 -12.18 10.57
C GLY A 15 3.75 -11.79 10.64
N VAL A 16 4.07 -10.51 10.51
CA VAL A 16 5.43 -9.97 10.67
C VAL A 16 5.48 -9.11 11.92
N THR A 17 6.40 -9.43 12.82
CA THR A 17 6.68 -8.58 13.97
C THR A 17 7.79 -7.60 13.63
N VAL A 18 7.58 -6.34 13.93
CA VAL A 18 8.59 -5.26 13.86
C VAL A 18 8.64 -4.51 15.19
N ALA A 19 9.76 -3.90 15.49
CA ALA A 19 9.87 -2.97 16.61
C ALA A 19 10.31 -1.61 16.09
N VAL A 20 9.75 -0.55 16.67
CA VAL A 20 10.10 0.83 16.32
C VAL A 20 10.46 1.58 17.57
N SER A 21 11.55 2.33 17.55
CA SER A 21 12.03 3.15 18.66
C SER A 21 12.43 4.54 18.21
N ALA A 22 12.29 5.49 19.12
CA ALA A 22 12.75 6.87 18.94
C ALA A 22 12.95 7.54 20.32
N ASP A 23 13.60 8.67 20.33
CA ASP A 23 13.63 9.53 21.51
C ASP A 23 12.20 9.95 21.90
N PRO A 24 11.89 10.20 23.18
CA PRO A 24 10.53 10.53 23.64
C PRO A 24 9.90 11.72 22.89
N GLU A 25 10.70 12.72 22.48
CA GLU A 25 10.22 13.86 21.69
C GLU A 25 9.67 13.50 20.30
N HIS A 26 10.13 12.38 19.71
CA HIS A 26 9.74 11.92 18.37
C HIS A 26 8.83 10.69 18.40
N PHE A 27 8.74 9.99 19.53
CA PHE A 27 8.08 8.70 19.61
C PHE A 27 6.56 8.77 19.30
N ALA A 28 5.89 9.83 19.74
CA ALA A 28 4.48 10.06 19.41
C ALA A 28 4.26 10.13 17.89
N ALA A 29 5.13 10.89 17.18
CA ALA A 29 5.05 10.98 15.72
C ALA A 29 5.32 9.64 15.02
N VAL A 30 6.21 8.80 15.54
CA VAL A 30 6.46 7.45 15.00
C VAL A 30 5.25 6.55 15.13
N SER A 31 4.49 6.67 16.21
CA SER A 31 3.30 5.85 16.46
C SER A 31 2.20 6.07 15.41
N ASP A 32 2.14 7.24 14.80
CA ASP A 32 1.16 7.57 13.75
C ASP A 32 1.44 6.85 12.41
N PHE A 33 2.67 6.32 12.23
CA PHE A 33 3.10 5.62 11.02
C PHE A 33 3.11 4.09 11.16
N LEU A 34 2.51 3.54 12.20
CA LEU A 34 2.38 2.09 12.32
C LEU A 34 1.51 1.52 11.18
N PRO A 35 1.84 0.32 10.67
CA PRO A 35 1.13 -0.26 9.54
C PRO A 35 -0.34 -0.56 9.89
N PRO A 36 -1.24 -0.53 8.90
CA PRO A 36 -2.63 -0.93 9.09
C PRO A 36 -2.74 -2.33 9.71
N HIS A 37 -3.75 -2.52 10.57
CA HIS A 37 -4.00 -3.77 11.32
C HIS A 37 -2.86 -4.19 12.27
N ALA A 38 -1.92 -3.29 12.56
CA ALA A 38 -0.90 -3.56 13.56
C ALA A 38 -1.52 -3.67 14.96
N HIS A 39 -1.07 -4.66 15.72
CA HIS A 39 -1.40 -4.80 17.13
C HIS A 39 -0.11 -4.95 17.95
N THR A 40 -0.11 -4.37 19.14
CA THR A 40 1.06 -4.40 20.03
C THR A 40 1.34 -5.80 20.51
N VAL A 41 2.61 -6.20 20.49
CA VAL A 41 3.10 -7.48 21.02
C VAL A 41 4.11 -7.26 22.15
N LYS A 42 4.16 -8.20 23.10
CA LYS A 42 5.03 -8.05 24.28
C LYS A 42 6.51 -8.32 23.99
N ARG A 43 6.79 -9.17 22.99
CA ARG A 43 8.16 -9.59 22.68
C ARG A 43 8.62 -8.91 21.40
N PRO A 44 9.65 -8.06 21.48
CA PRO A 44 10.24 -7.49 20.29
C PRO A 44 10.92 -8.58 19.43
N PRO A 45 10.98 -8.39 18.12
CA PRO A 45 11.63 -9.34 17.22
C PRO A 45 13.14 -9.28 17.33
N GLU A 46 13.82 -10.34 16.87
CA GLU A 46 15.29 -10.35 16.74
C GLU A 46 15.77 -9.51 15.55
N ARG A 47 14.96 -9.41 14.50
CA ARG A 47 15.18 -8.60 13.28
C ARG A 47 13.97 -7.76 12.93
N GLY A 48 14.17 -6.71 12.16
CA GLY A 48 13.11 -5.74 11.85
C GLY A 48 12.94 -4.73 12.97
N ARG A 49 14.04 -4.36 13.61
CA ARG A 49 14.10 -3.35 14.67
C ARG A 49 14.50 -2.02 14.05
N PHE A 50 13.53 -1.15 13.89
CA PHE A 50 13.72 0.18 13.32
C PHE A 50 13.91 1.22 14.42
N ALA A 51 14.70 2.25 14.15
CA ALA A 51 14.89 3.37 15.06
C ALA A 51 15.06 4.68 14.28
N LEU A 52 14.51 5.76 14.84
CA LEU A 52 14.95 7.12 14.54
C LEU A 52 16.01 7.50 15.55
N VAL A 53 17.21 7.74 15.06
CA VAL A 53 18.37 8.09 15.89
C VAL A 53 18.81 9.51 15.56
N LYS A 54 18.94 10.33 16.58
CA LYS A 54 19.46 11.69 16.45
C LYS A 54 20.93 11.62 16.03
N ASP A 55 21.22 12.18 14.88
CA ASP A 55 22.59 12.43 14.47
C ASP A 55 23.09 13.66 15.23
N THR A 56 24.31 13.65 15.70
CA THR A 56 24.91 14.68 16.55
C THR A 56 24.22 16.08 16.60
N ASP A 57 24.88 17.15 16.89
CA ASP A 57 24.37 18.46 17.35
C ASP A 57 23.37 19.20 16.43
N ASP A 58 23.10 18.72 15.23
CA ASP A 58 22.31 19.43 14.20
C ASP A 58 20.79 19.18 14.31
N GLY A 59 20.35 18.26 15.17
CA GLY A 59 18.94 17.88 15.30
C GLY A 59 18.39 17.07 14.13
N LEU A 60 19.26 16.63 13.21
CA LEU A 60 18.90 15.73 12.12
C LEU A 60 18.76 14.29 12.61
N LEU A 61 17.99 13.49 11.87
CA LEU A 61 17.62 12.12 12.23
C LEU A 61 18.06 11.14 11.15
N SER A 62 18.62 10.02 11.59
CA SER A 62 18.91 8.88 10.74
C SER A 62 17.92 7.75 11.01
N VAL A 63 17.50 7.05 9.95
CA VAL A 63 16.70 5.83 10.04
C VAL A 63 17.66 4.65 10.11
N VAL A 64 17.48 3.83 11.14
CA VAL A 64 18.32 2.66 11.42
C VAL A 64 17.44 1.41 11.38
N CYS A 65 17.94 0.31 10.83
CA CYS A 65 17.32 -1.01 10.89
C CYS A 65 18.34 -2.03 11.39
N ASP A 66 17.99 -2.80 12.43
CA ASP A 66 18.87 -3.82 13.02
C ASP A 66 20.29 -3.28 13.32
N GLU A 67 20.35 -2.08 13.94
CA GLU A 67 21.58 -1.36 14.30
C GLU A 67 22.40 -0.84 13.10
N GLN A 68 21.91 -1.01 11.86
CA GLN A 68 22.57 -0.48 10.66
C GLN A 68 21.85 0.77 10.15
N PRO A 69 22.55 1.90 9.93
CA PRO A 69 21.97 3.05 9.28
C PRO A 69 21.52 2.68 7.85
N ILE A 70 20.28 2.98 7.52
CA ILE A 70 19.71 2.73 6.18
C ILE A 70 19.48 4.02 5.40
N ALA A 71 19.23 5.14 6.10
CA ALA A 71 19.05 6.45 5.48
C ALA A 71 19.30 7.59 6.47
N GLY A 72 19.69 8.76 5.97
CA GLY A 72 19.90 9.96 6.80
C GLY A 72 21.30 10.57 6.61
N PRO A 73 21.60 11.67 7.31
CA PRO A 73 20.69 12.41 8.21
C PRO A 73 19.68 13.30 7.48
N PHE A 74 18.49 13.47 8.03
CA PHE A 74 17.38 14.23 7.46
C PHE A 74 16.61 15.00 8.53
N ASP A 75 15.79 15.97 8.11
CA ASP A 75 14.77 16.56 9.00
C ASP A 75 13.73 15.50 9.43
N LEU A 76 12.97 15.79 10.47
CA LEU A 76 11.99 14.88 11.04
C LEU A 76 10.95 14.39 10.00
N ARG A 77 10.45 15.30 9.17
CA ARG A 77 9.40 14.95 8.18
C ARG A 77 9.90 13.92 7.17
N LEU A 78 11.09 14.13 6.62
CA LEU A 78 11.69 13.22 5.66
C LEU A 78 12.08 11.89 6.31
N ALA A 79 12.66 11.95 7.52
CA ALA A 79 13.03 10.74 8.28
C ALA A 79 11.80 9.87 8.59
N LEU A 80 10.68 10.46 9.02
CA LEU A 80 9.41 9.73 9.24
C LEU A 80 8.87 9.12 7.95
N GLY A 81 8.88 9.84 6.84
CA GLY A 81 8.44 9.31 5.55
C GLY A 81 9.27 8.11 5.07
N ILE A 82 10.58 8.15 5.30
CA ILE A 82 11.49 7.03 4.99
C ILE A 82 11.24 5.87 5.94
N LEU A 83 11.10 6.11 7.24
CA LEU A 83 10.79 5.08 8.23
C LEU A 83 9.49 4.35 7.87
N ASP A 84 8.41 5.07 7.53
CA ASP A 84 7.14 4.50 7.08
C ASP A 84 7.33 3.62 5.82
N ALA A 85 8.06 4.11 4.82
CA ALA A 85 8.33 3.36 3.60
C ALA A 85 9.10 2.06 3.86
N GLU A 86 10.12 2.12 4.71
CA GLU A 86 10.96 0.98 5.07
C GLU A 86 10.19 -0.05 5.92
N LEU A 87 9.37 0.39 6.88
CA LEU A 87 8.49 -0.50 7.65
C LEU A 87 7.51 -1.25 6.75
N ARG A 88 6.85 -0.55 5.82
CA ARG A 88 5.92 -1.16 4.85
C ARG A 88 6.62 -2.16 3.94
N MET A 89 7.80 -1.78 3.42
CA MET A 89 8.60 -2.65 2.57
C MET A 89 9.05 -3.90 3.32
N TYR A 90 9.51 -3.76 4.56
CA TYR A 90 9.94 -4.89 5.39
C TYR A 90 8.79 -5.86 5.62
N ILE A 91 7.60 -5.38 6.00
CA ILE A 91 6.42 -6.21 6.19
C ILE A 91 6.02 -6.91 4.89
N ALA A 92 5.96 -6.17 3.78
CA ALA A 92 5.61 -6.71 2.48
C ALA A 92 6.58 -7.81 1.99
N LEU A 93 7.87 -7.67 2.31
CA LEU A 93 8.89 -8.67 1.97
C LEU A 93 8.82 -9.93 2.84
N HIS A 94 8.40 -9.80 4.11
CA HIS A 94 8.50 -10.89 5.09
C HIS A 94 7.16 -11.50 5.49
N ALA A 95 6.02 -10.96 5.05
CA ALA A 95 4.69 -11.49 5.38
C ALA A 95 4.53 -12.96 4.94
N PRO A 96 4.40 -13.93 5.88
CA PRO A 96 4.51 -15.35 5.53
C PRO A 96 3.35 -15.86 4.69
N ASN A 97 2.14 -15.30 4.88
CA ASN A 97 0.91 -15.78 4.26
C ASN A 97 0.28 -14.79 3.28
N HIS A 98 0.93 -13.66 3.04
CA HIS A 98 0.40 -12.61 2.18
C HIS A 98 1.43 -12.16 1.14
N VAL A 99 0.92 -11.72 0.00
CA VAL A 99 1.68 -11.16 -1.12
C VAL A 99 1.22 -9.73 -1.35
N PHE A 100 2.16 -8.81 -1.31
CA PHE A 100 1.89 -7.38 -1.52
C PHE A 100 2.18 -7.01 -2.97
N VAL A 101 1.19 -6.46 -3.63
CA VAL A 101 1.25 -5.98 -5.01
C VAL A 101 1.03 -4.47 -5.00
N HIS A 102 1.88 -3.68 -5.62
CA HIS A 102 1.64 -2.25 -5.79
C HIS A 102 0.36 -2.02 -6.61
N ALA A 103 -0.72 -1.68 -5.93
CA ALA A 103 -2.04 -1.48 -6.53
C ALA A 103 -2.94 -0.62 -5.64
N GLY A 104 -3.84 0.13 -6.26
CA GLY A 104 -5.04 0.62 -5.60
C GLY A 104 -6.10 -0.50 -5.54
N VAL A 105 -6.95 -0.48 -4.53
CA VAL A 105 -8.02 -1.46 -4.35
C VAL A 105 -9.26 -0.79 -3.78
N VAL A 106 -10.40 -1.08 -4.38
CA VAL A 106 -11.73 -0.69 -3.87
C VAL A 106 -12.66 -1.89 -3.86
N GLY A 107 -13.59 -1.89 -2.91
CA GLY A 107 -14.65 -2.90 -2.80
C GLY A 107 -15.98 -2.37 -3.35
N VAL A 108 -16.67 -3.18 -4.13
CA VAL A 108 -18.03 -2.90 -4.64
C VAL A 108 -18.86 -4.18 -4.53
N GLU A 109 -19.96 -4.15 -3.79
CA GLU A 109 -20.85 -5.31 -3.64
C GLU A 109 -20.14 -6.63 -3.29
N ASP A 110 -19.30 -6.60 -2.24
CA ASP A 110 -18.53 -7.77 -1.78
C ASP A 110 -17.48 -8.32 -2.77
N ARG A 111 -17.08 -7.53 -3.75
CA ARG A 111 -16.07 -7.88 -4.77
C ARG A 111 -15.07 -6.75 -4.93
N ALA A 112 -13.84 -7.07 -5.29
CA ALA A 112 -12.77 -6.09 -5.40
C ALA A 112 -12.41 -5.76 -6.85
N ILE A 113 -12.17 -4.46 -7.08
CA ILE A 113 -11.48 -3.92 -8.24
C ILE A 113 -10.03 -3.64 -7.82
N VAL A 114 -9.07 -4.22 -8.51
CA VAL A 114 -7.64 -4.03 -8.28
C VAL A 114 -7.05 -3.20 -9.43
N LEU A 115 -6.29 -2.17 -9.09
CA LEU A 115 -5.70 -1.18 -10.00
C LEU A 115 -4.17 -1.21 -9.87
N PRO A 116 -3.48 -2.19 -10.48
CA PRO A 116 -2.03 -2.28 -10.37
C PRO A 116 -1.34 -1.14 -11.09
N GLY A 117 -0.19 -0.72 -10.57
CA GLY A 117 0.61 0.33 -11.22
C GLY A 117 1.71 0.83 -10.30
N LYS A 118 2.75 1.41 -10.90
CA LYS A 118 3.84 2.07 -10.17
C LYS A 118 3.35 3.34 -9.50
N SER A 119 4.14 3.86 -8.56
CA SER A 119 3.92 5.19 -7.99
C SER A 119 3.78 6.22 -9.12
N PHE A 120 2.89 7.19 -8.93
CA PHE A 120 2.58 8.23 -9.91
C PHE A 120 1.82 7.80 -11.18
N ALA A 121 1.32 6.58 -11.28
CA ALA A 121 0.47 6.14 -12.39
C ALA A 121 -0.99 6.67 -12.32
N GLY A 122 -1.31 7.52 -11.37
CA GLY A 122 -2.65 8.08 -11.17
C GLY A 122 -3.62 7.14 -10.42
N LYS A 123 -3.11 6.10 -9.75
CA LYS A 123 -3.92 5.15 -8.97
C LYS A 123 -4.77 5.84 -7.91
N THR A 124 -4.15 6.66 -7.06
CA THR A 124 -4.82 7.37 -5.96
C THR A 124 -5.98 8.21 -6.45
N THR A 125 -5.81 8.94 -7.57
CA THR A 125 -6.90 9.73 -8.18
C THR A 125 -8.06 8.83 -8.63
N LEU A 126 -7.78 7.67 -9.22
CA LEU A 126 -8.83 6.74 -9.66
C LEU A 126 -9.51 6.05 -8.47
N VAL A 127 -8.75 5.67 -7.44
CA VAL A 127 -9.29 5.13 -6.18
C VAL A 127 -10.19 6.18 -5.52
N ALA A 128 -9.75 7.43 -5.40
CA ALA A 128 -10.56 8.51 -4.82
C ALA A 128 -11.88 8.69 -5.58
N ALA A 129 -11.84 8.76 -6.91
CA ALA A 129 -13.04 8.89 -7.73
C ALA A 129 -13.99 7.69 -7.58
N LEU A 130 -13.49 6.46 -7.47
CA LEU A 130 -14.30 5.27 -7.17
C LEU A 130 -14.95 5.35 -5.78
N VAL A 131 -14.20 5.81 -4.77
CA VAL A 131 -14.73 6.01 -3.41
C VAL A 131 -15.82 7.08 -3.38
N GLU A 132 -15.64 8.20 -4.07
CA GLU A 132 -16.64 9.27 -4.17
C GLU A 132 -17.96 8.81 -4.84
N THR A 133 -17.90 7.76 -5.66
CA THR A 133 -19.10 7.12 -6.24
C THR A 133 -19.73 6.04 -5.36
N GLY A 134 -19.19 5.81 -4.15
CA GLY A 134 -19.74 4.89 -3.16
C GLY A 134 -19.03 3.56 -3.02
N ALA A 135 -17.91 3.34 -3.71
CA ALA A 135 -17.07 2.17 -3.46
C ALA A 135 -16.41 2.25 -2.07
N GLU A 136 -16.24 1.12 -1.42
CA GLU A 136 -15.47 1.04 -0.17
C GLU A 136 -13.97 1.09 -0.46
N TYR A 137 -13.20 1.72 0.42
CA TYR A 137 -11.75 1.86 0.29
C TYR A 137 -11.00 0.68 0.90
N TRP A 138 -10.14 0.03 0.14
CA TRP A 138 -9.22 -1.01 0.64
C TRP A 138 -7.78 -0.52 0.72
N SER A 139 -7.30 0.17 -0.30
CA SER A 139 -5.93 0.70 -0.36
C SER A 139 -5.72 1.57 -1.60
N ASP A 140 -4.77 2.48 -1.56
CA ASP A 140 -4.18 3.11 -2.75
C ASP A 140 -2.69 2.75 -2.95
N GLU A 141 -2.16 1.89 -2.06
CA GLU A 141 -0.76 1.49 -2.04
C GLU A 141 -0.53 0.01 -2.39
N TYR A 142 -1.22 -0.91 -1.66
CA TYR A 142 -1.04 -2.35 -1.83
C TYR A 142 -2.36 -3.09 -1.96
N ALA A 143 -2.44 -3.98 -2.96
CA ALA A 143 -3.32 -5.13 -2.89
C ALA A 143 -2.59 -6.22 -2.11
N VAL A 144 -3.13 -6.61 -0.95
CA VAL A 144 -2.57 -7.64 -0.09
C VAL A 144 -3.32 -8.94 -0.36
N LEU A 145 -2.71 -9.84 -1.12
CA LEU A 145 -3.32 -11.10 -1.57
C LEU A 145 -2.93 -12.26 -0.64
N ASP A 146 -3.88 -13.12 -0.34
CA ASP A 146 -3.61 -14.41 0.30
C ASP A 146 -3.39 -15.54 -0.74
N ALA A 147 -3.18 -16.78 -0.26
CA ALA A 147 -2.95 -17.94 -1.11
C ALA A 147 -4.16 -18.33 -1.96
N ASP A 148 -5.37 -17.94 -1.58
CA ASP A 148 -6.60 -18.17 -2.32
C ASP A 148 -6.88 -17.07 -3.35
N GLY A 149 -6.10 -15.99 -3.33
CA GLY A 149 -6.21 -14.83 -4.21
C GLY A 149 -7.25 -13.83 -3.76
N LEU A 150 -7.72 -13.91 -2.51
CA LEU A 150 -8.54 -12.87 -1.91
C LEU A 150 -7.66 -11.65 -1.57
N VAL A 151 -8.22 -10.46 -1.73
CA VAL A 151 -7.54 -9.22 -1.36
C VAL A 151 -7.99 -8.75 0.02
N HIS A 152 -7.02 -8.56 0.91
CA HIS A 152 -7.21 -8.07 2.28
C HIS A 152 -7.13 -6.54 2.34
N PRO A 153 -7.85 -5.90 3.28
CA PRO A 153 -7.75 -4.46 3.47
C PRO A 153 -6.34 -4.01 3.88
N TYR A 154 -5.92 -2.86 3.35
CA TYR A 154 -4.71 -2.15 3.75
C TYR A 154 -4.99 -0.64 3.78
N PRO A 155 -5.91 -0.18 4.66
CA PRO A 155 -6.41 1.18 4.65
C PRO A 155 -5.41 2.14 5.30
N LYS A 156 -4.60 2.78 4.48
CA LYS A 156 -3.81 3.97 4.86
C LYS A 156 -4.54 5.23 4.38
N PRO A 157 -4.27 6.41 4.97
CA PRO A 157 -4.71 7.67 4.37
C PRO A 157 -4.23 7.77 2.90
N LEU A 158 -5.11 8.28 2.02
CA LEU A 158 -4.78 8.44 0.62
C LEU A 158 -3.72 9.52 0.43
N SER A 159 -2.67 9.21 -0.30
CA SER A 159 -1.60 10.16 -0.64
C SER A 159 -1.99 11.00 -1.86
N MET A 160 -2.83 12.03 -1.66
CA MET A 160 -3.31 12.92 -2.71
C MET A 160 -2.24 13.97 -3.06
N ARG A 161 -2.00 14.19 -4.36
CA ARG A 161 -1.07 15.23 -4.82
C ARG A 161 -1.62 16.63 -4.54
N ILE A 162 -0.72 17.53 -4.15
CA ILE A 162 -1.02 18.96 -4.04
C ILE A 162 -0.62 19.61 -5.35
N ASN A 163 -1.61 20.08 -6.12
CA ASN A 163 -1.40 20.76 -7.40
C ASN A 163 -0.31 20.05 -8.24
N ASP A 164 -0.12 19.90 -9.34
CA ASP A 164 0.86 19.18 -10.18
C ASP A 164 2.31 19.02 -9.62
N THR A 165 2.50 19.17 -8.31
CA THR A 165 3.78 18.98 -7.63
C THR A 165 4.01 17.50 -7.26
N ARG A 166 5.21 17.18 -6.78
CA ARG A 166 5.51 15.86 -6.18
C ARG A 166 5.11 15.77 -4.70
N GLU A 167 4.65 16.88 -4.14
CA GLU A 167 4.18 16.90 -2.76
C GLU A 167 2.82 16.22 -2.66
N THR A 168 2.64 15.44 -1.61
CA THR A 168 1.39 14.76 -1.31
C THR A 168 0.85 15.23 0.03
N ASN A 169 -0.47 15.25 0.14
CA ASN A 169 -1.19 15.42 1.40
C ASN A 169 -1.91 14.11 1.70
N GLU A 170 -1.78 13.61 2.91
CA GLU A 170 -2.51 12.44 3.36
C GLU A 170 -3.93 12.82 3.76
N GLN A 171 -4.90 12.15 3.17
CA GLN A 171 -6.32 12.37 3.42
C GLN A 171 -6.98 11.09 3.92
N PRO A 172 -7.61 11.12 5.10
CA PRO A 172 -8.45 10.01 5.54
C PRO A 172 -9.59 9.78 4.54
N VAL A 173 -9.95 8.51 4.29
CA VAL A 173 -11.02 8.17 3.34
C VAL A 173 -12.37 8.79 3.73
N GLU A 174 -12.61 9.01 5.00
CA GLU A 174 -13.82 9.65 5.53
C GLU A 174 -13.97 11.08 5.01
N SER A 175 -12.87 11.77 4.70
CA SER A 175 -12.90 13.13 4.12
C SER A 175 -13.45 13.16 2.68
N LEU A 176 -13.45 12.01 2.00
CA LEU A 176 -14.08 11.79 0.69
C LEU A 176 -15.51 11.24 0.80
N GLY A 177 -16.07 11.17 2.02
CA GLY A 177 -17.36 10.53 2.27
C GLY A 177 -17.34 9.00 2.17
N GLY A 178 -16.17 8.40 2.06
CA GLY A 178 -15.99 6.96 1.97
C GLY A 178 -15.81 6.28 3.31
N ARG A 179 -15.69 4.96 3.28
CA ARG A 179 -15.35 4.12 4.44
C ARG A 179 -14.31 3.09 4.04
N ALA A 180 -13.47 2.69 4.99
CA ALA A 180 -12.54 1.59 4.79
C ALA A 180 -13.25 0.24 4.86
N GLY A 181 -12.82 -0.71 4.01
CA GLY A 181 -13.22 -2.10 4.11
C GLY A 181 -12.53 -2.82 5.25
N ASP A 182 -13.14 -3.89 5.74
CA ASP A 182 -12.73 -4.61 6.95
C ASP A 182 -12.58 -6.14 6.77
N ARG A 183 -12.84 -6.66 5.56
CA ARG A 183 -12.82 -8.10 5.27
C ARG A 183 -12.12 -8.43 3.96
N PRO A 184 -11.60 -9.66 3.78
CA PRO A 184 -11.07 -10.08 2.48
C PRO A 184 -12.20 -10.17 1.42
N LEU A 185 -11.86 -9.79 0.16
CA LEU A 185 -12.78 -9.86 -0.97
C LEU A 185 -12.19 -10.67 -2.14
N PRO A 186 -13.05 -11.36 -2.93
CA PRO A 186 -12.65 -11.93 -4.20
C PRO A 186 -12.35 -10.81 -5.21
N VAL A 187 -11.26 -10.96 -5.95
CA VAL A 187 -10.89 -10.05 -7.04
C VAL A 187 -11.67 -10.43 -8.29
N THR A 188 -12.47 -9.51 -8.83
CA THR A 188 -13.29 -9.75 -10.03
C THR A 188 -12.93 -8.83 -11.19
N VAL A 189 -12.27 -7.69 -10.94
CA VAL A 189 -11.73 -6.83 -11.98
C VAL A 189 -10.28 -6.45 -11.64
N ILE A 190 -9.39 -6.57 -12.61
CA ILE A 190 -8.01 -6.07 -12.54
C ILE A 190 -7.80 -5.14 -13.73
N ALA A 191 -7.56 -3.86 -13.48
CA ALA A 191 -7.39 -2.87 -14.54
C ALA A 191 -5.99 -2.23 -14.48
N PHE A 192 -5.18 -2.54 -15.48
CA PHE A 192 -3.89 -1.89 -15.71
C PHE A 192 -4.10 -0.59 -16.46
N THR A 193 -3.98 0.54 -15.79
CA THR A 193 -4.27 1.86 -16.37
C THR A 193 -3.03 2.72 -16.47
N THR A 194 -2.92 3.48 -17.57
CA THR A 194 -1.92 4.54 -17.73
C THR A 194 -2.63 5.85 -17.97
N TYR A 195 -2.36 6.86 -17.14
CA TYR A 195 -2.95 8.16 -17.31
C TYR A 195 -2.34 8.89 -18.53
N ARG A 196 -3.21 9.35 -19.44
CA ARG A 196 -2.87 10.22 -20.59
C ARG A 196 -3.95 11.28 -20.77
N PRO A 197 -3.63 12.57 -20.65
CA PRO A 197 -4.61 13.64 -20.78
C PRO A 197 -5.39 13.56 -22.10
N GLY A 198 -6.71 13.69 -22.02
CA GLY A 198 -7.61 13.75 -23.17
C GLY A 198 -7.84 12.44 -23.93
N VAL A 199 -7.37 11.31 -23.40
CA VAL A 199 -7.62 9.99 -23.99
C VAL A 199 -8.87 9.38 -23.40
N ALA A 200 -9.78 8.88 -24.24
CA ALA A 200 -10.94 8.13 -23.80
C ALA A 200 -10.55 6.73 -23.30
N TRP A 201 -11.27 6.23 -22.29
CA TRP A 201 -11.06 4.89 -21.76
C TRP A 201 -11.56 3.81 -22.74
N ALA A 202 -10.65 3.18 -23.44
CA ALA A 202 -10.93 2.07 -24.37
C ALA A 202 -9.99 0.89 -24.13
N PRO A 203 -10.18 0.14 -23.03
CA PRO A 203 -9.25 -0.92 -22.64
C PRO A 203 -9.38 -2.15 -23.56
N SER A 204 -8.27 -2.85 -23.71
CA SER A 204 -8.23 -4.18 -24.28
C SER A 204 -8.39 -5.22 -23.17
N SER A 205 -9.16 -6.27 -23.43
CA SER A 205 -9.21 -7.45 -22.54
C SER A 205 -7.92 -8.25 -22.65
N ARG A 206 -7.47 -8.79 -21.52
CA ARG A 206 -6.31 -9.66 -21.41
C ARG A 206 -6.72 -11.02 -20.85
N THR A 207 -5.93 -12.04 -21.09
CA THR A 207 -6.11 -13.35 -20.48
C THR A 207 -5.71 -13.32 -19.00
N ALA A 208 -6.23 -14.25 -18.20
CA ALA A 208 -5.84 -14.42 -16.80
C ALA A 208 -4.32 -14.66 -16.65
N GLY A 209 -3.69 -15.36 -17.59
CA GLY A 209 -2.26 -15.59 -17.59
C GLY A 209 -1.44 -14.28 -17.79
N GLU A 210 -1.83 -13.44 -18.74
CA GLU A 210 -1.21 -12.12 -18.95
C GLU A 210 -1.41 -11.23 -17.72
N GLY A 211 -2.61 -11.25 -17.12
CA GLY A 211 -2.89 -10.53 -15.88
C GLY A 211 -2.00 -10.97 -14.72
N ALA A 212 -1.83 -12.28 -14.54
CA ALA A 212 -0.96 -12.82 -13.50
C ALA A 212 0.52 -12.41 -13.69
N VAL A 213 1.05 -12.44 -14.91
CA VAL A 213 2.40 -11.99 -15.21
C VAL A 213 2.58 -10.51 -14.90
N LYS A 214 1.60 -9.68 -15.29
CA LYS A 214 1.64 -8.24 -14.98
C LYS A 214 1.54 -7.96 -13.48
N LEU A 215 0.70 -8.67 -12.72
CA LEU A 215 0.66 -8.56 -11.26
C LEU A 215 2.00 -8.94 -10.63
N LEU A 216 2.69 -9.96 -11.16
CA LEU A 216 4.02 -10.36 -10.70
C LEU A 216 5.04 -9.23 -10.82
N GLU A 217 4.99 -8.42 -11.89
CA GLU A 217 5.87 -7.27 -12.11
C GLU A 217 5.68 -6.17 -11.05
N HIS A 218 4.49 -6.10 -10.43
CA HIS A 218 4.15 -5.16 -9.38
C HIS A 218 4.26 -5.74 -7.97
N SER A 219 4.64 -7.02 -7.84
CA SER A 219 4.71 -7.72 -6.56
C SER A 219 6.05 -7.49 -5.86
N ILE A 220 6.00 -7.13 -4.56
CA ILE A 220 7.17 -6.79 -3.76
C ILE A 220 8.10 -7.99 -3.59
N ALA A 221 7.57 -9.14 -3.18
CA ALA A 221 8.34 -10.33 -2.84
C ALA A 221 8.60 -11.26 -4.04
N ALA A 222 8.38 -10.81 -5.28
CA ALA A 222 8.49 -11.67 -6.47
C ALA A 222 9.85 -12.36 -6.64
N ARG A 223 10.94 -11.70 -6.24
CA ARG A 223 12.30 -12.26 -6.35
C ARG A 223 12.67 -13.17 -5.18
N SER A 224 12.17 -12.89 -3.99
CA SER A 224 12.52 -13.63 -2.77
C SER A 224 11.60 -14.84 -2.54
N ARG A 225 10.35 -14.78 -3.01
CA ARG A 225 9.31 -15.82 -2.80
C ARG A 225 8.49 -16.06 -4.07
N PRO A 226 9.12 -16.43 -5.21
CA PRO A 226 8.47 -16.46 -6.52
C PRO A 226 7.28 -17.43 -6.58
N GLU A 227 7.37 -18.61 -5.96
CA GLU A 227 6.29 -19.61 -5.99
C GLU A 227 5.04 -19.14 -5.25
N GLN A 228 5.22 -18.53 -4.08
CA GLN A 228 4.12 -17.97 -3.30
C GLN A 228 3.46 -16.82 -4.05
N VAL A 229 4.26 -15.90 -4.59
CA VAL A 229 3.75 -14.76 -5.34
C VAL A 229 2.98 -15.24 -6.59
N LEU A 230 3.57 -16.14 -7.37
CA LEU A 230 2.91 -16.67 -8.57
C LEU A 230 1.58 -17.38 -8.24
N THR A 231 1.52 -18.09 -7.12
CA THR A 231 0.30 -18.77 -6.68
C THR A 231 -0.80 -17.75 -6.38
N ALA A 232 -0.52 -16.73 -5.56
CA ALA A 232 -1.48 -15.71 -5.16
C ALA A 232 -1.98 -14.90 -6.36
N VAL A 233 -1.06 -14.36 -7.19
CA VAL A 233 -1.45 -13.52 -8.34
C VAL A 233 -2.21 -14.32 -9.40
N ARG A 234 -1.87 -15.60 -9.62
CA ARG A 234 -2.61 -16.48 -10.52
C ARG A 234 -4.02 -16.73 -10.00
N ARG A 235 -4.18 -16.99 -8.71
CA ARG A 235 -5.49 -17.18 -8.08
C ARG A 235 -6.36 -15.94 -8.21
N ALA A 236 -5.80 -14.76 -7.88
CA ALA A 236 -6.51 -13.48 -8.03
C ALA A 236 -6.93 -13.20 -9.48
N ALA A 237 -6.08 -13.54 -10.47
CA ALA A 237 -6.37 -13.29 -11.87
C ALA A 237 -7.34 -14.31 -12.50
N THR A 238 -7.48 -15.51 -11.93
CA THR A 238 -8.21 -16.63 -12.58
C THR A 238 -9.68 -16.31 -12.84
N ASN A 239 -10.34 -15.61 -11.90
CA ASN A 239 -11.77 -15.30 -11.98
C ASN A 239 -12.02 -13.81 -12.26
N ALA A 240 -10.96 -13.04 -12.52
CA ALA A 240 -11.08 -11.62 -12.77
C ALA A 240 -11.14 -11.29 -14.26
N VAL A 241 -11.91 -10.28 -14.61
CA VAL A 241 -11.80 -9.62 -15.91
C VAL A 241 -10.54 -8.76 -15.89
N ILE A 242 -9.64 -9.00 -16.84
CA ILE A 242 -8.37 -8.29 -16.94
C ILE A 242 -8.48 -7.24 -18.05
N LEU A 243 -8.31 -5.99 -17.67
CA LEU A 243 -8.37 -4.84 -18.58
C LEU A 243 -7.02 -4.13 -18.63
N GLU A 244 -6.64 -3.66 -19.80
CA GLU A 244 -5.45 -2.84 -19.98
C GLU A 244 -5.69 -1.73 -21.00
N GLY A 245 -5.37 -0.49 -20.63
CA GLY A 245 -5.50 0.65 -21.54
C GLY A 245 -5.05 1.98 -20.94
N ASP A 246 -4.92 2.95 -21.85
CA ASP A 246 -4.72 4.33 -21.47
C ASP A 246 -6.05 4.93 -21.03
N ARG A 247 -6.04 5.83 -20.04
CA ARG A 247 -7.21 6.57 -19.58
C ARG A 247 -6.92 8.05 -19.48
N GLY A 248 -7.93 8.86 -19.75
CA GLY A 248 -7.97 10.29 -19.45
C GLY A 248 -8.44 10.54 -18.00
N ASP A 249 -9.46 11.38 -17.88
CA ASP A 249 -10.02 11.75 -16.59
C ASP A 249 -10.60 10.54 -15.83
N ALA A 250 -10.64 10.64 -14.50
CA ALA A 250 -11.02 9.52 -13.66
C ALA A 250 -12.50 9.12 -13.82
N ASP A 251 -13.39 10.08 -14.09
CA ASP A 251 -14.84 9.86 -14.10
C ASP A 251 -15.30 8.85 -15.15
N GLU A 252 -14.74 8.93 -16.37
CA GLU A 252 -15.07 8.00 -17.45
C GLU A 252 -14.61 6.57 -17.09
N ALA A 253 -13.35 6.44 -16.64
CA ALA A 253 -12.79 5.16 -16.24
C ALA A 253 -13.54 4.57 -15.03
N THR A 254 -13.92 5.39 -14.05
CA THR A 254 -14.71 5.01 -12.87
C THR A 254 -16.05 4.41 -13.30
N SER A 255 -16.82 5.11 -14.15
CA SER A 255 -18.12 4.65 -14.62
C SER A 255 -18.01 3.31 -15.38
N ALA A 256 -16.98 3.16 -16.21
CA ALA A 256 -16.76 1.94 -16.96
C ALA A 256 -16.33 0.75 -16.06
N LEU A 257 -15.46 0.98 -15.07
CA LEU A 257 -15.04 -0.05 -14.12
C LEU A 257 -16.19 -0.52 -13.24
N LEU A 258 -17.06 0.38 -12.76
CA LEU A 258 -18.26 0.02 -12.00
C LEU A 258 -19.25 -0.79 -12.84
N SER A 259 -19.45 -0.41 -14.10
CA SER A 259 -20.28 -1.17 -15.05
C SER A 259 -19.73 -2.57 -15.31
N GLN A 260 -18.42 -2.70 -15.46
CA GLN A 260 -17.74 -3.98 -15.63
C GLN A 260 -17.88 -4.85 -14.38
N GLN A 261 -17.74 -4.26 -13.19
CA GLN A 261 -17.91 -4.95 -11.92
C GLN A 261 -19.33 -5.51 -11.74
N ALA A 262 -20.34 -4.72 -12.13
CA ALA A 262 -21.75 -5.17 -12.07
C ALA A 262 -22.07 -6.34 -13.03
N ALA A 263 -21.30 -6.47 -14.12
CA ALA A 263 -21.46 -7.53 -15.12
C ALA A 263 -20.67 -8.80 -14.82
N SER A 264 -19.75 -8.77 -13.85
CA SER A 264 -18.87 -9.88 -13.45
C SER A 264 -19.47 -10.68 -12.31
#